data_795e290aba464d35f4e82f285849a013
#
_entry.id   795e290aba464d35f4e82f285849a013
#
_cell.length_a   1.000
_cell.length_b   1.000
_cell.length_c   1.000
_cell.angle_alpha   90.00
_cell.angle_beta   90.00
_cell.angle_gamma   90.00
#
_symmetry.space_group_name_H-M   'P 1'
#
loop_
_entity.id
_entity.type
_entity.pdbx_description
1 polymer ?
#
loop_
_entity_poly.entity_id
_entity_poly.type
_entity_poly.pdbx_seq_one_letter_code
_entity_poly.pdbx_strand_id
1 'polypeptide(L)'
;MSATPVPFKLVVDLYNVLDGVTSVLPWGRPSNTVELDMGRMADVIAAKSNRPIRFDEITVHMGVCDPRRHPQRYATEQAMIRRWHRDPRVSVRSRPNRFNPETSTYEEKGVDTAIALDLCTSQASGRFDGVVLFSADADFVPALEQAYRAPGATVQLARWKGQPSRLWLPGEKLWCHYLDEDDLAQCSTPCTRWGIA
;
A
#
# COMPACT_ATOMS: atom_id res chain seq x y z
N MET A 1 13.87 25.72 -15.66
CA MET A 1 14.12 24.34 -16.13
C MET A 1 13.46 23.42 -15.14
N SER A 2 12.48 22.61 -15.58
CA SER A 2 11.83 21.62 -14.69
C SER A 2 12.85 20.51 -14.40
N ALA A 3 13.04 20.17 -13.11
CA ALA A 3 13.93 19.09 -12.73
C ALA A 3 13.36 17.74 -13.24
N THR A 4 14.23 16.88 -13.76
CA THR A 4 13.85 15.54 -14.21
C THR A 4 13.34 14.71 -13.00
N PRO A 5 12.17 14.05 -13.09
CA PRO A 5 11.67 13.21 -12.00
C PRO A 5 12.61 12.05 -11.70
N VAL A 6 12.92 11.82 -10.41
CA VAL A 6 13.79 10.72 -9.98
C VAL A 6 12.97 9.44 -9.72
N PRO A 7 13.57 8.25 -9.96
CA PRO A 7 12.85 6.97 -9.85
C PRO A 7 12.61 6.59 -8.38
N PHE A 8 11.37 6.24 -8.09
CA PHE A 8 10.93 5.74 -6.78
C PHE A 8 10.23 4.39 -6.94
N LYS A 9 10.18 3.64 -5.85
CA LYS A 9 9.32 2.47 -5.70
C LYS A 9 8.23 2.74 -4.65
N LEU A 10 7.01 2.27 -4.93
CA LEU A 10 5.90 2.24 -3.97
C LEU A 10 5.68 0.81 -3.48
N VAL A 11 5.73 0.62 -2.18
CA VAL A 11 5.40 -0.63 -1.48
C VAL A 11 4.07 -0.42 -0.76
N VAL A 12 3.07 -1.21 -1.10
CA VAL A 12 1.68 -1.04 -0.62
C VAL A 12 1.28 -2.21 0.25
N ASP A 13 0.88 -1.90 1.48
CA ASP A 13 0.19 -2.78 2.40
C ASP A 13 -1.32 -2.67 2.14
N LEU A 14 -1.86 -3.56 1.30
CA LEU A 14 -3.20 -3.38 0.76
C LEU A 14 -4.29 -3.27 1.82
N TYR A 15 -4.31 -4.18 2.80
CA TYR A 15 -5.41 -4.19 3.77
C TYR A 15 -5.35 -3.00 4.72
N ASN A 16 -4.15 -2.59 5.13
CA ASN A 16 -3.99 -1.37 5.93
C ASN A 16 -4.43 -0.12 5.14
N VAL A 17 -4.10 -0.08 3.84
CA VAL A 17 -4.56 1.00 2.95
C VAL A 17 -6.08 1.00 2.79
N LEU A 18 -6.71 -0.17 2.59
CA LEU A 18 -8.17 -0.28 2.46
C LEU A 18 -8.90 0.10 3.76
N ASP A 19 -8.41 -0.36 4.89
CA ASP A 19 -8.98 -0.01 6.20
C ASP A 19 -8.86 1.49 6.47
N GLY A 20 -7.72 2.06 6.14
CA GLY A 20 -7.46 3.49 6.29
C GLY A 20 -8.32 4.40 5.43
N VAL A 21 -8.89 3.91 4.31
CA VAL A 21 -9.81 4.68 3.45
C VAL A 21 -10.99 5.24 4.25
N THR A 22 -11.45 4.54 5.29
CA THR A 22 -12.54 5.02 6.16
C THR A 22 -12.25 6.35 6.83
N SER A 23 -10.97 6.70 7.01
CA SER A 23 -10.54 7.97 7.62
C SER A 23 -10.79 9.19 6.73
N VAL A 24 -10.94 8.98 5.41
CA VAL A 24 -11.12 10.03 4.41
C VAL A 24 -12.43 9.90 3.64
N LEU A 25 -13.20 8.85 3.88
CA LEU A 25 -14.55 8.73 3.32
C LEU A 25 -15.55 9.60 4.10
N PRO A 26 -16.60 10.12 3.46
CA PRO A 26 -17.71 10.75 4.15
C PRO A 26 -18.28 9.84 5.24
N TRP A 27 -18.67 10.44 6.36
CA TRP A 27 -19.15 9.72 7.54
C TRP A 27 -20.21 8.66 7.20
N GLY A 28 -20.00 7.43 7.67
CA GLY A 28 -20.93 6.31 7.45
C GLY A 28 -20.74 5.56 6.13
N ARG A 29 -19.80 5.94 5.28
CA ARG A 29 -19.47 5.18 4.07
C ARG A 29 -18.44 4.09 4.37
N PRO A 30 -18.74 2.81 4.11
CA PRO A 30 -17.77 1.73 4.31
C PRO A 30 -16.69 1.73 3.22
N SER A 31 -15.48 1.30 3.56
CA SER A 31 -14.33 1.25 2.63
C SER A 31 -14.55 0.37 1.40
N ASN A 32 -15.45 -0.62 1.51
CA ASN A 32 -15.82 -1.51 0.42
C ASN A 32 -16.68 -0.85 -0.69
N THR A 33 -16.98 0.44 -0.56
CA THR A 33 -17.72 1.21 -1.59
C THR A 33 -16.80 1.83 -2.65
N VAL A 34 -15.50 1.73 -2.50
CA VAL A 34 -14.52 2.25 -3.46
C VAL A 34 -13.56 1.16 -3.91
N GLU A 35 -13.14 1.25 -5.16
CA GLU A 35 -12.09 0.42 -5.72
C GLU A 35 -10.89 1.31 -6.05
N LEU A 36 -9.74 0.99 -5.46
CA LEU A 36 -8.50 1.73 -5.66
C LEU A 36 -7.82 1.33 -6.97
N ASP A 37 -7.32 2.33 -7.70
CA ASP A 37 -6.40 2.17 -8.83
C ASP A 37 -4.97 2.47 -8.35
N MET A 38 -4.12 1.45 -8.31
CA MET A 38 -2.78 1.54 -7.75
C MET A 38 -1.84 2.43 -8.57
N GLY A 39 -2.00 2.46 -9.90
CA GLY A 39 -1.24 3.35 -10.76
C GLY A 39 -1.59 4.81 -10.52
N ARG A 40 -2.88 5.15 -10.51
CA ARG A 40 -3.35 6.51 -10.19
C ARG A 40 -2.98 6.93 -8.77
N MET A 41 -3.04 6.02 -7.81
CA MET A 41 -2.63 6.29 -6.44
C MET A 41 -1.15 6.67 -6.36
N ALA A 42 -0.29 5.96 -7.08
CA ALA A 42 1.12 6.32 -7.19
C ALA A 42 1.31 7.71 -7.83
N ASP A 43 0.55 8.04 -8.88
CA ASP A 43 0.63 9.34 -9.55
C ASP A 43 0.16 10.47 -8.61
N VAL A 44 -0.87 10.26 -7.80
CA VAL A 44 -1.34 11.19 -6.76
C VAL A 44 -0.26 11.41 -5.70
N ILE A 45 0.38 10.33 -5.21
CA ILE A 45 1.49 10.44 -4.24
C ILE A 45 2.67 11.22 -4.85
N ALA A 46 3.01 10.95 -6.11
CA ALA A 46 4.09 11.65 -6.81
C ALA A 46 3.80 13.15 -6.95
N ALA A 47 2.57 13.51 -7.26
CA ALA A 47 2.15 14.92 -7.37
C ALA A 47 2.22 15.70 -6.04
N LYS A 48 2.11 15.01 -4.91
CA LYS A 48 2.23 15.59 -3.55
C LYS A 48 3.67 15.61 -3.04
N SER A 49 4.64 15.13 -3.81
CA SER A 49 6.04 15.14 -3.40
C SER A 49 6.61 16.57 -3.45
N ASN A 50 7.49 16.87 -2.48
CA ASN A 50 8.20 18.15 -2.43
C ASN A 50 9.30 18.29 -3.50
N ARG A 51 9.58 17.22 -4.24
CA ARG A 51 10.49 17.19 -5.39
C ARG A 51 9.88 16.33 -6.49
N PRO A 52 10.26 16.55 -7.76
CA PRO A 52 9.76 15.71 -8.86
C PRO A 52 10.21 14.26 -8.67
N ILE A 53 9.24 13.35 -8.50
CA ILE A 53 9.46 11.90 -8.45
C ILE A 53 8.55 11.22 -9.47
N ARG A 54 8.90 9.99 -9.86
CA ARG A 54 8.04 9.07 -10.58
C ARG A 54 8.15 7.68 -9.96
N PHE A 55 7.08 6.93 -9.97
CA PHE A 55 7.13 5.53 -9.55
C PHE A 55 7.39 4.64 -10.76
N ASP A 56 8.56 3.99 -10.77
CA ASP A 56 8.94 3.02 -11.81
C ASP A 56 8.46 1.60 -11.45
N GLU A 57 8.21 1.34 -10.16
CA GLU A 57 7.70 0.07 -9.65
C GLU A 57 6.70 0.30 -8.50
N ILE A 58 5.59 -0.42 -8.54
CA ILE A 58 4.54 -0.42 -7.51
C ILE A 58 4.31 -1.88 -7.12
N THR A 59 4.65 -2.24 -5.89
CA THR A 59 4.41 -3.60 -5.38
C THR A 59 3.27 -3.58 -4.38
N VAL A 60 2.19 -4.30 -4.68
CA VAL A 60 1.04 -4.45 -3.79
C VAL A 60 1.13 -5.79 -3.08
N HIS A 61 1.23 -5.77 -1.77
CA HIS A 61 1.23 -6.97 -0.93
C HIS A 61 -0.18 -7.20 -0.36
N MET A 62 -0.64 -8.45 -0.40
CA MET A 62 -1.96 -8.82 0.11
C MET A 62 -2.08 -10.29 0.44
N GLY A 63 -2.97 -10.62 1.35
CA GLY A 63 -3.51 -11.97 1.50
C GLY A 63 -4.59 -12.25 0.45
N VAL A 64 -4.74 -13.50 0.06
CA VAL A 64 -5.85 -13.96 -0.80
C VAL A 64 -6.57 -15.12 -0.12
N CYS A 65 -7.89 -15.17 -0.28
CA CYS A 65 -8.67 -16.23 0.33
C CYS A 65 -8.49 -17.58 -0.39
N ASP A 66 -8.84 -18.67 0.31
CA ASP A 66 -8.85 -20.00 -0.27
C ASP A 66 -10.00 -20.14 -1.30
N PRO A 67 -9.71 -20.40 -2.59
CA PRO A 67 -10.72 -20.55 -3.63
C PRO A 67 -11.70 -21.70 -3.38
N ARG A 68 -11.29 -22.73 -2.64
CA ARG A 68 -12.16 -23.87 -2.32
C ARG A 68 -13.24 -23.51 -1.29
N ARG A 69 -12.95 -22.55 -0.42
CA ARG A 69 -13.87 -22.14 0.66
C ARG A 69 -14.62 -20.86 0.31
N HIS A 70 -13.97 -19.94 -0.40
CA HIS A 70 -14.53 -18.63 -0.75
C HIS A 70 -14.37 -18.32 -2.25
N PRO A 71 -14.97 -19.12 -3.15
CA PRO A 71 -14.72 -19.01 -4.59
C PRO A 71 -15.12 -17.65 -5.17
N GLN A 72 -16.21 -17.05 -4.68
CA GLN A 72 -16.68 -15.74 -5.15
C GLN A 72 -15.73 -14.61 -4.74
N ARG A 73 -15.29 -14.60 -3.47
CA ARG A 73 -14.32 -13.63 -2.97
C ARG A 73 -12.99 -13.76 -3.70
N TYR A 74 -12.49 -14.98 -3.88
CA TYR A 74 -11.29 -15.24 -4.64
C TYR A 74 -11.40 -14.73 -6.10
N ALA A 75 -12.54 -14.97 -6.76
CA ALA A 75 -12.77 -14.47 -8.11
C ALA A 75 -12.75 -12.93 -8.17
N THR A 76 -13.29 -12.26 -7.16
CA THR A 76 -13.24 -10.79 -7.02
C THR A 76 -11.83 -10.29 -6.81
N GLU A 77 -11.05 -10.90 -5.92
CA GLU A 77 -9.64 -10.58 -5.67
C GLU A 77 -8.81 -10.76 -6.95
N GLN A 78 -9.00 -11.87 -7.68
CA GLN A 78 -8.32 -12.10 -8.95
C GLN A 78 -8.72 -11.09 -10.04
N ALA A 79 -9.98 -10.66 -10.09
CA ALA A 79 -10.42 -9.64 -11.03
C ALA A 79 -9.78 -8.27 -10.73
N MET A 80 -9.64 -7.92 -9.45
CA MET A 80 -8.94 -6.72 -9.00
C MET A 80 -7.45 -6.75 -9.38
N ILE A 81 -6.77 -7.85 -9.10
CA ILE A 81 -5.37 -8.05 -9.47
C ILE A 81 -5.16 -7.89 -10.98
N ARG A 82 -6.04 -8.51 -11.80
CA ARG A 82 -5.98 -8.35 -13.26
C ARG A 82 -6.17 -6.90 -13.72
N ARG A 83 -6.98 -6.11 -13.03
CA ARG A 83 -7.13 -4.69 -13.36
C ARG A 83 -5.87 -3.91 -13.07
N TRP A 84 -5.26 -4.12 -11.92
CA TRP A 84 -4.02 -3.45 -11.54
C TRP A 84 -2.86 -3.79 -12.47
N HIS A 85 -2.75 -5.05 -12.94
CA HIS A 85 -1.73 -5.45 -13.91
C HIS A 85 -1.87 -4.81 -15.30
N ARG A 86 -2.92 -4.00 -15.55
CA ARG A 86 -2.98 -3.18 -16.77
C ARG A 86 -1.98 -2.02 -16.75
N ASP A 87 -1.60 -1.55 -15.57
CA ASP A 87 -0.46 -0.65 -15.41
C ASP A 87 0.82 -1.50 -15.30
N PRO A 88 1.76 -1.38 -16.24
CA PRO A 88 2.98 -2.19 -16.26
C PRO A 88 3.89 -1.94 -15.05
N ARG A 89 3.70 -0.85 -14.32
CA ARG A 89 4.43 -0.56 -13.09
C ARG A 89 3.97 -1.41 -11.90
N VAL A 90 2.75 -1.96 -11.97
CA VAL A 90 2.11 -2.65 -10.83
C VAL A 90 2.40 -4.14 -10.85
N SER A 91 2.95 -4.63 -9.78
CA SER A 91 3.09 -6.05 -9.46
C SER A 91 2.35 -6.38 -8.15
N VAL A 92 1.69 -7.54 -8.11
CA VAL A 92 0.98 -8.00 -6.90
C VAL A 92 1.68 -9.21 -6.33
N ARG A 93 2.02 -9.14 -5.05
CA ARG A 93 2.61 -10.23 -4.27
C ARG A 93 1.57 -10.77 -3.30
N SER A 94 0.81 -11.76 -3.75
CA SER A 94 -0.24 -12.36 -2.93
C SER A 94 0.26 -13.57 -2.15
N ARG A 95 -0.29 -13.77 -0.94
CA ARG A 95 -0.09 -14.95 -0.09
C ARG A 95 -1.44 -15.55 0.30
N PRO A 96 -1.59 -16.89 0.31
CA PRO A 96 -2.82 -17.51 0.74
C PRO A 96 -3.05 -17.26 2.25
N ASN A 97 -4.24 -16.80 2.60
CA ASN A 97 -4.67 -16.68 3.99
C ASN A 97 -4.76 -18.07 4.62
N ARG A 98 -4.38 -18.17 5.88
CA ARG A 98 -4.48 -19.43 6.66
C ARG A 98 -5.70 -19.41 7.56
N PHE A 99 -6.41 -20.51 7.57
CA PHE A 99 -7.51 -20.69 8.52
C PHE A 99 -6.93 -20.93 9.92
N ASN A 100 -7.41 -20.14 10.88
CA ASN A 100 -7.13 -20.35 12.29
C ASN A 100 -8.32 -21.07 12.92
N PRO A 101 -8.20 -22.34 13.33
CA PRO A 101 -9.30 -23.12 13.89
C PRO A 101 -9.73 -22.62 15.29
N GLU A 102 -8.86 -21.95 16.03
CA GLU A 102 -9.14 -21.45 17.37
C GLU A 102 -10.08 -20.24 17.33
N THR A 103 -9.89 -19.34 16.37
CA THR A 103 -10.71 -18.15 16.18
C THR A 103 -11.80 -18.34 15.13
N SER A 104 -11.77 -19.46 14.39
CA SER A 104 -12.63 -19.72 13.21
C SER A 104 -12.55 -18.62 12.15
N THR A 105 -11.42 -17.94 12.05
CA THR A 105 -11.17 -16.83 11.10
C THR A 105 -10.04 -17.18 10.15
N TYR A 106 -9.97 -16.41 9.06
CA TYR A 106 -8.83 -16.44 8.15
C TYR A 106 -7.87 -15.30 8.50
N GLU A 107 -6.60 -15.62 8.65
CA GLU A 107 -5.53 -14.69 8.99
C GLU A 107 -4.53 -14.61 7.85
N GLU A 108 -4.04 -13.41 7.59
CA GLU A 108 -2.86 -13.22 6.77
C GLU A 108 -1.63 -13.76 7.51
N LYS A 109 -0.76 -14.45 6.78
CA LYS A 109 0.51 -14.93 7.34
C LYS A 109 1.66 -14.61 6.41
N GLY A 110 2.62 -13.83 6.94
CA GLY A 110 3.86 -13.49 6.26
C GLY A 110 3.72 -12.40 5.19
N VAL A 111 2.58 -11.69 5.13
CA VAL A 111 2.44 -10.49 4.30
C VAL A 111 3.33 -9.39 4.83
N ASP A 112 3.28 -9.10 6.14
CA ASP A 112 4.09 -8.08 6.80
C ASP A 112 5.59 -8.36 6.66
N THR A 113 5.99 -9.62 6.83
CA THR A 113 7.37 -10.04 6.60
C THR A 113 7.80 -9.79 5.14
N ALA A 114 6.92 -10.05 4.18
CA ALA A 114 7.21 -9.80 2.77
C ALA A 114 7.32 -8.30 2.45
N ILE A 115 6.47 -7.46 3.07
CA ILE A 115 6.55 -6.01 2.98
C ILE A 115 7.86 -5.50 3.57
N ALA A 116 8.21 -5.95 4.78
CA ALA A 116 9.46 -5.56 5.45
C ALA A 116 10.69 -5.90 4.62
N LEU A 117 10.75 -7.12 4.05
CA LEU A 117 11.83 -7.55 3.17
C LEU A 117 11.86 -6.73 1.87
N ASP A 118 10.70 -6.47 1.26
CA ASP A 118 10.63 -5.69 0.03
C ASP A 118 11.09 -4.24 0.26
N LEU A 119 10.69 -3.62 1.38
CA LEU A 119 11.15 -2.30 1.78
C LEU A 119 12.68 -2.24 1.90
N CYS A 120 13.28 -3.12 2.69
CA CYS A 120 14.72 -3.13 2.94
C CYS A 120 15.53 -3.47 1.68
N THR A 121 15.11 -4.48 0.91
CA THR A 121 15.82 -4.88 -0.31
C THR A 121 15.71 -3.84 -1.42
N SER A 122 14.55 -3.20 -1.55
CA SER A 122 14.36 -2.15 -2.55
C SER A 122 15.18 -0.91 -2.23
N GLN A 123 15.22 -0.52 -0.94
CA GLN A 123 16.04 0.58 -0.47
C GLN A 123 17.52 0.34 -0.77
N ALA A 124 18.04 -0.88 -0.51
CA ALA A 124 19.46 -1.24 -0.72
C ALA A 124 19.81 -1.58 -2.17
N SER A 125 18.85 -1.68 -3.10
CA SER A 125 19.05 -2.21 -4.46
C SER A 125 19.86 -1.29 -5.38
N GLY A 126 19.95 0.01 -5.09
CA GLY A 126 20.52 1.03 -5.96
C GLY A 126 19.71 1.33 -7.24
N ARG A 127 18.51 0.72 -7.39
CA ARG A 127 17.62 0.93 -8.56
C ARG A 127 16.76 2.18 -8.44
N PHE A 128 16.53 2.65 -7.23
CA PHE A 128 15.61 3.74 -6.90
C PHE A 128 16.31 4.80 -6.05
N ASP A 129 15.96 6.06 -6.28
CA ASP A 129 16.38 7.19 -5.42
C ASP A 129 15.55 7.25 -4.13
N GLY A 130 14.39 6.57 -4.11
CA GLY A 130 13.56 6.46 -2.92
C GLY A 130 12.57 5.32 -2.97
N VAL A 131 12.14 4.91 -1.76
CA VAL A 131 11.09 3.91 -1.55
C VAL A 131 10.03 4.52 -0.65
N VAL A 132 8.77 4.43 -1.04
CA VAL A 132 7.63 4.86 -0.23
C VAL A 132 6.90 3.62 0.28
N LEU A 133 6.71 3.51 1.60
CA LEU A 133 5.83 2.53 2.21
C LEU A 133 4.46 3.18 2.43
N PHE A 134 3.42 2.62 1.81
CA PHE A 134 2.04 3.00 2.08
C PHE A 134 1.45 2.03 3.10
N SER A 135 1.58 2.38 4.35
CA SER A 135 0.98 1.74 5.52
C SER A 135 0.97 2.72 6.71
N ALA A 136 0.13 2.45 7.70
CA ALA A 136 0.09 3.11 8.99
C ALA A 136 0.43 2.13 10.14
N ASP A 137 0.79 0.89 9.83
CA ASP A 137 1.02 -0.16 10.79
C ASP A 137 2.37 -0.01 11.49
N ALA A 138 2.33 0.01 12.83
CA ALA A 138 3.51 0.14 13.68
C ALA A 138 4.43 -1.08 13.65
N ASP A 139 3.96 -2.24 13.21
CA ASP A 139 4.77 -3.45 13.13
C ASP A 139 5.91 -3.33 12.10
N PHE A 140 5.82 -2.33 11.21
CA PHE A 140 6.90 -1.99 10.28
C PHE A 140 8.00 -1.09 10.87
N VAL A 141 7.88 -0.60 12.11
CA VAL A 141 8.92 0.25 12.71
C VAL A 141 10.31 -0.37 12.65
N PRO A 142 10.53 -1.67 12.97
CA PRO A 142 11.87 -2.28 12.89
C PRO A 142 12.43 -2.29 11.46
N ALA A 143 11.59 -2.59 10.45
CA ALA A 143 12.01 -2.61 9.05
C ALA A 143 12.29 -1.19 8.53
N LEU A 144 11.46 -0.24 8.95
CA LEU A 144 11.62 1.17 8.62
C LEU A 144 12.91 1.75 9.19
N GLU A 145 13.22 1.41 10.46
CA GLU A 145 14.46 1.80 11.13
C GLU A 145 15.69 1.24 10.43
N GLN A 146 15.66 -0.03 10.04
CA GLN A 146 16.73 -0.68 9.29
C GLN A 146 16.92 -0.03 7.92
N ALA A 147 15.86 0.21 7.18
CA ALA A 147 15.91 0.80 5.87
C ALA A 147 16.36 2.27 5.91
N TYR A 148 15.93 3.03 6.92
CA TYR A 148 16.29 4.45 7.08
C TYR A 148 17.78 4.66 7.41
N ARG A 149 18.36 3.77 8.23
CA ARG A 149 19.77 3.86 8.64
C ARG A 149 20.75 3.29 7.62
N ALA A 150 20.29 2.41 6.75
CA ALA A 150 21.15 1.81 5.75
C ALA A 150 21.46 2.80 4.61
N PRO A 151 22.67 2.79 4.02
CA PRO A 151 22.96 3.56 2.83
C PRO A 151 22.14 3.09 1.64
N GLY A 152 21.69 4.01 0.79
CA GLY A 152 20.91 3.70 -0.39
C GLY A 152 19.79 4.70 -0.65
N ALA A 153 18.66 4.23 -1.15
CA ALA A 153 17.52 5.06 -1.46
C ALA A 153 16.89 5.68 -0.20
N THR A 154 16.32 6.88 -0.34
CA THR A 154 15.59 7.52 0.76
C THR A 154 14.28 6.77 1.05
N VAL A 155 13.95 6.62 2.34
CA VAL A 155 12.69 5.99 2.74
C VAL A 155 11.66 7.04 3.13
N GLN A 156 10.45 6.91 2.63
CA GLN A 156 9.33 7.80 2.89
C GLN A 156 8.08 6.98 3.21
N LEU A 157 7.07 7.65 3.77
CA LEU A 157 5.79 7.05 4.10
C LEU A 157 4.66 7.66 3.26
N ALA A 158 3.60 6.90 3.07
CA ALA A 158 2.30 7.39 2.64
C ALA A 158 1.20 6.82 3.53
N ARG A 159 0.16 7.61 3.80
CA ARG A 159 -1.03 7.19 4.55
C ARG A 159 -2.21 8.11 4.31
N TRP A 160 -3.39 7.66 4.66
CA TRP A 160 -4.57 8.50 4.64
C TRP A 160 -4.55 9.55 5.77
N LYS A 161 -5.02 10.74 5.47
CA LYS A 161 -5.16 11.82 6.44
C LYS A 161 -6.19 11.43 7.50
N GLY A 162 -5.83 11.61 8.78
CA GLY A 162 -6.70 11.21 9.89
C GLY A 162 -6.60 9.73 10.29
N GLN A 163 -5.97 8.87 9.49
CA GLN A 163 -5.74 7.48 9.87
C GLN A 163 -4.84 7.42 11.11
N PRO A 164 -5.27 6.77 12.22
CA PRO A 164 -4.43 6.55 13.38
C PRO A 164 -3.17 5.78 13.00
N SER A 165 -2.01 6.25 13.43
CA SER A 165 -0.76 5.54 13.15
C SER A 165 0.26 5.81 14.24
N ARG A 166 1.03 4.75 14.54
CA ARG A 166 2.24 4.81 15.35
C ARG A 166 3.49 4.47 14.53
N LEU A 167 3.37 4.45 13.20
CA LEU A 167 4.48 4.22 12.29
C LEU A 167 5.30 5.51 12.17
N TRP A 168 6.35 5.62 12.96
CA TRP A 168 7.28 6.74 13.00
C TRP A 168 8.61 6.31 13.64
N LEU A 169 9.69 7.04 13.37
CA LEU A 169 10.99 6.79 13.98
C LEU A 169 11.28 7.86 15.04
N PRO A 170 11.55 7.48 16.30
CA PRO A 170 11.90 8.43 17.34
C PRO A 170 13.13 9.26 16.97
N GLY A 171 13.00 10.59 17.06
CA GLY A 171 14.10 11.52 16.76
C GLY A 171 14.35 11.79 15.28
N GLU A 172 13.65 11.11 14.36
CA GLU A 172 13.83 11.25 12.92
C GLU A 172 12.61 11.89 12.24
N LYS A 173 12.87 12.67 11.18
CA LYS A 173 11.81 13.28 10.36
C LYS A 173 11.71 12.53 9.03
N LEU A 174 10.83 11.54 8.97
CA LEU A 174 10.45 10.91 7.72
C LEU A 174 9.45 11.78 6.97
N TRP A 175 9.68 11.94 5.66
CA TRP A 175 8.67 12.53 4.80
C TRP A 175 7.46 11.59 4.72
N CYS A 176 6.26 12.12 4.95
CA CYS A 176 5.03 11.38 4.85
C CYS A 176 4.06 12.08 3.91
N HIS A 177 3.59 11.37 2.90
CA HIS A 177 2.55 11.80 1.98
C HIS A 177 1.19 11.55 2.63
N TYR A 178 0.46 12.62 2.96
CA TYR A 178 -0.90 12.51 3.52
C TYR A 178 -1.92 12.66 2.40
N LEU A 179 -2.67 11.59 2.14
CA LEU A 179 -3.75 11.56 1.15
C LEU A 179 -5.08 11.87 1.83
N ASP A 180 -5.89 12.71 1.21
CA ASP A 180 -7.21 13.11 1.70
C ASP A 180 -8.34 12.62 0.78
N GLU A 181 -9.57 13.13 1.00
CA GLU A 181 -10.76 12.75 0.25
C GLU A 181 -10.63 13.09 -1.25
N ASP A 182 -10.05 14.24 -1.59
CA ASP A 182 -9.86 14.66 -2.97
C ASP A 182 -8.83 13.75 -3.68
N ASP A 183 -7.80 13.33 -2.98
CA ASP A 183 -6.81 12.36 -3.46
C ASP A 183 -7.46 10.99 -3.69
N LEU A 184 -8.32 10.55 -2.76
CA LEU A 184 -9.07 9.31 -2.91
C LEU A 184 -9.96 9.36 -4.15
N ALA A 185 -10.66 10.46 -4.38
CA ALA A 185 -11.51 10.63 -5.56
C ALA A 185 -10.73 10.52 -6.88
N GLN A 186 -9.46 10.94 -6.90
CA GLN A 186 -8.59 10.85 -8.08
C GLN A 186 -8.08 9.42 -8.35
N CYS A 187 -7.86 8.62 -7.31
CA CYS A 187 -7.28 7.28 -7.42
C CYS A 187 -8.27 6.13 -7.16
N SER A 188 -9.57 6.42 -7.10
CA SER A 188 -10.58 5.40 -6.89
C SER A 188 -11.77 5.53 -7.85
N THR A 189 -12.54 4.46 -7.93
CA THR A 189 -13.85 4.44 -8.60
C THR A 189 -14.91 3.90 -7.63
N PRO A 190 -16.16 4.38 -7.71
CA PRO A 190 -17.25 3.80 -6.93
C PRO A 190 -17.40 2.31 -7.22
N CYS A 191 -17.45 1.49 -6.18
CA CYS A 191 -17.65 0.05 -6.30
C CYS A 191 -18.93 -0.36 -5.57
N THR A 192 -19.81 -1.09 -6.26
CA THR A 192 -21.05 -1.64 -5.67
C THR A 192 -20.88 -3.11 -5.24
N ARG A 193 -19.68 -3.69 -5.37
CA ARG A 193 -19.47 -5.15 -5.35
C ARG A 193 -18.66 -5.73 -4.18
N TRP A 194 -18.17 -4.93 -3.25
CA TRP A 194 -17.54 -5.49 -2.06
C TRP A 194 -18.62 -5.89 -1.03
N GLY A 195 -19.33 -6.97 -1.32
CA GLY A 195 -20.11 -7.66 -0.30
C GLY A 195 -19.15 -8.42 0.61
N ILE A 196 -18.56 -7.75 1.59
CA ILE A 196 -17.97 -8.39 2.76
C ILE A 196 -19.08 -8.39 3.81
N ALA A 197 -19.85 -9.46 3.88
CA ALA A 197 -20.63 -9.83 5.06
C ALA A 197 -19.77 -10.80 5.86
#